data_0eed63dcbd1703fd1b12e1aa5a2342db
#
_entry.id   0eed63dcbd1703fd1b12e1aa5a2342db
#
_cell.length_a   1.000
_cell.length_b   1.000
_cell.length_c   1.000
_cell.angle_alpha   90.00
_cell.angle_beta   90.00
_cell.angle_gamma   90.00
#
_symmetry.space_group_name_H-M   'P 1'
#
loop_
_entity.id
_entity.type
_entity.pdbx_description
1 polymer ?
#
loop_
_entity_poly.entity_id
_entity_poly.type
_entity_poly.pdbx_seq_one_letter_code
_entity_poly.pdbx_strand_id
1 'polypeptide(L)'
;MPTIMYSVYVGNYESPSKSKSDVAKLNALGLKAFVFSRGDHYALKVFASVDKEKALMTKKALDNKGFITEFEELNLNQSLHIPE
;
A
#
# COMPACT_ATOMS: atom_id res chain seq x y z
N MET A 1 9.40 -21.61 6.73
CA MET A 1 8.67 -21.07 5.56
C MET A 1 8.76 -19.57 5.54
N PRO A 2 9.14 -18.97 4.41
CA PRO A 2 9.15 -17.51 4.32
C PRO A 2 7.73 -16.96 4.35
N THR A 3 7.56 -15.85 5.03
CA THR A 3 6.30 -15.13 5.05
C THR A 3 6.42 -13.91 4.16
N ILE A 4 5.57 -13.84 3.16
CA ILE A 4 5.56 -12.70 2.25
C ILE A 4 4.30 -11.87 2.51
N MET A 5 4.50 -10.58 2.71
CA MET A 5 3.40 -9.63 2.88
C MET A 5 3.24 -8.86 1.57
N TYR A 6 2.02 -8.81 1.10
CA TYR A 6 1.67 -8.09 -0.12
C TYR A 6 0.95 -6.81 0.26
N SER A 7 1.45 -5.69 -0.21
CA SER A 7 0.91 -4.39 0.14
C SER A 7 0.48 -3.62 -1.09
N VAL A 8 -0.57 -2.83 -0.94
CA VAL A 8 -1.07 -1.96 -2.01
C VAL A 8 -0.96 -0.52 -1.52
N TYR A 9 -0.31 0.31 -2.32
CA TYR A 9 -0.15 1.73 -2.07
C TYR A 9 -0.90 2.52 -3.11
N VAL A 10 -1.37 3.70 -2.72
CA VAL A 10 -2.09 4.61 -3.61
C VAL A 10 -1.35 5.94 -3.65
N GLY A 11 -1.18 6.46 -4.86
CA GLY A 11 -0.77 7.83 -5.07
C GLY A 11 0.73 8.05 -5.07
N ASN A 12 1.07 9.27 -5.41
CA ASN A 12 2.44 9.77 -5.46
C ASN A 12 2.34 11.24 -5.07
N TYR A 13 2.49 11.52 -3.78
CA TYR A 13 2.24 12.85 -3.22
C TYR A 13 3.56 13.52 -2.83
N GLU A 14 3.62 14.82 -3.07
CA GLU A 14 4.80 15.61 -2.67
C GLU A 14 4.89 15.79 -1.15
N SER A 15 3.74 15.79 -0.48
CA SER A 15 3.66 15.96 0.97
C SER A 15 2.45 15.21 1.52
N PRO A 16 2.47 14.87 2.82
CA PRO A 16 1.31 14.20 3.43
C PRO A 16 0.01 14.99 3.29
N SER A 17 0.07 16.32 3.34
CA SER A 17 -1.14 17.14 3.26
C SER A 17 -1.83 17.00 1.91
N LYS A 18 -1.09 16.68 0.85
CA LYS A 18 -1.68 16.52 -0.49
C LYS A 18 -2.44 15.23 -0.65
N SER A 19 -2.32 14.30 0.28
CA SER A 19 -3.04 13.03 0.23
C SER A 19 -4.41 13.08 0.90
N LYS A 20 -4.76 14.16 1.59
CA LYS A 20 -5.98 14.22 2.42
C LYS A 20 -7.26 13.93 1.65
N SER A 21 -7.38 14.46 0.44
CA SER A 21 -8.55 14.23 -0.39
C SER A 21 -8.72 12.74 -0.71
N ASP A 22 -7.62 12.08 -1.07
CA ASP A 22 -7.66 10.67 -1.41
C ASP A 22 -7.87 9.80 -0.16
N VAL A 23 -7.35 10.21 0.99
CA VAL A 23 -7.64 9.52 2.25
C VAL A 23 -9.16 9.48 2.49
N ALA A 24 -9.82 10.61 2.30
CA ALA A 24 -11.28 10.67 2.48
C ALA A 24 -12.01 9.75 1.50
N LYS A 25 -11.58 9.72 0.25
CA LYS A 25 -12.18 8.84 -0.77
C LYS A 25 -11.98 7.37 -0.42
N LEU A 26 -10.77 7.02 0.03
CA LEU A 26 -10.47 5.63 0.38
C LEU A 26 -11.22 5.19 1.63
N ASN A 27 -11.34 6.07 2.62
CA ASN A 27 -12.13 5.77 3.81
C ASN A 27 -13.59 5.53 3.46
N ALA A 28 -14.12 6.29 2.50
CA ALA A 28 -15.49 6.09 2.03
C ALA A 28 -15.69 4.73 1.37
N LEU A 29 -14.62 4.13 0.85
CA LEU A 29 -14.63 2.78 0.28
C LEU A 29 -14.42 1.69 1.33
N GLY A 30 -14.28 2.06 2.60
CA GLY A 30 -14.04 1.12 3.67
C GLY A 30 -12.58 0.76 3.87
N LEU A 31 -11.67 1.50 3.27
CA LEU A 31 -10.23 1.24 3.39
C LEU A 31 -9.60 2.25 4.34
N LYS A 32 -8.72 1.77 5.21
CA LYS A 32 -7.88 2.65 6.01
C LYS A 32 -6.66 3.01 5.18
N ALA A 33 -6.28 4.28 5.20
CA ALA A 33 -5.16 4.77 4.43
C ALA A 33 -4.14 5.40 5.35
N PHE A 34 -2.91 4.91 5.29
CA PHE A 34 -1.81 5.40 6.13
C PHE A 34 -0.73 6.00 5.24
N VAL A 35 -0.25 7.18 5.60
CA VAL A 35 0.79 7.87 4.84
C VAL A 35 2.15 7.25 5.16
N PHE A 36 2.87 6.89 4.11
CA PHE A 36 4.22 6.35 4.22
C PHE A 36 5.16 7.13 3.32
N SER A 37 6.36 7.38 3.82
CA SER A 37 7.43 7.94 3.00
C SER A 37 7.98 6.84 2.10
N ARG A 38 8.07 7.14 0.79
CA ARG A 38 8.54 6.19 -0.21
C ARG A 38 9.74 6.75 -0.96
N GLY A 39 10.73 7.25 -0.21
CA GLY A 39 11.89 7.86 -0.80
C GLY A 39 11.65 9.33 -1.10
N ASP A 40 11.46 9.66 -2.38
CA ASP A 40 11.29 11.05 -2.81
C ASP A 40 9.83 11.51 -2.84
N HIS A 41 8.91 10.65 -2.39
CA HIS A 41 7.50 10.98 -2.39
C HIS A 41 6.79 10.29 -1.23
N TYR A 42 5.49 10.57 -1.08
CA TYR A 42 4.63 9.92 -0.10
C TYR A 42 3.54 9.15 -0.81
N ALA A 43 3.12 8.04 -0.22
CA ALA A 43 2.03 7.23 -0.73
C ALA A 43 1.17 6.75 0.43
N LEU A 44 -0.04 6.30 0.10
CA LEU A 44 -0.98 5.78 1.08
C LEU A 44 -0.98 4.26 1.04
N LYS A 45 -0.60 3.63 2.14
CA LYS A 45 -0.74 2.18 2.26
C LYS A 45 -2.19 1.89 2.62
N VAL A 46 -2.89 1.18 1.75
CA VAL A 46 -4.34 0.97 1.90
C VAL A 46 -4.69 -0.47 2.18
N PHE A 47 -3.78 -1.41 1.94
CA PHE A 47 -4.06 -2.81 2.14
C PHE A 47 -2.76 -3.59 2.30
N ALA A 48 -2.78 -4.58 3.18
CA ALA A 48 -1.65 -5.49 3.35
C ALA A 48 -2.20 -6.86 3.74
N SER A 49 -1.68 -7.91 3.13
CA SER A 49 -2.15 -9.25 3.40
C SER A 49 -1.08 -10.27 2.98
N VAL A 50 -1.10 -11.43 3.62
CA VAL A 50 -0.31 -12.57 3.17
C VAL A 50 -0.98 -13.28 1.98
N ASP A 51 -2.23 -12.94 1.70
CA ASP A 51 -2.98 -13.51 0.59
C ASP A 51 -2.76 -12.64 -0.64
N LYS A 52 -1.94 -13.13 -1.57
CA LYS A 52 -1.57 -12.37 -2.77
C LYS A 52 -2.78 -12.03 -3.61
N GLU A 53 -3.73 -12.97 -3.75
CA GLU A 53 -4.90 -12.74 -4.59
C GLU A 53 -5.76 -11.61 -4.06
N LYS A 54 -5.95 -11.55 -2.74
CA LYS A 54 -6.72 -10.47 -2.13
C LYS A 54 -6.06 -9.13 -2.38
N ALA A 55 -4.73 -9.07 -2.27
CA ALA A 55 -4.01 -7.83 -2.52
C ALA A 55 -4.13 -7.39 -3.98
N LEU A 56 -4.02 -8.35 -4.91
CA LEU A 56 -4.18 -8.04 -6.33
C LEU A 56 -5.59 -7.61 -6.67
N MET A 57 -6.60 -8.20 -6.05
CA MET A 57 -7.98 -7.78 -6.25
C MET A 57 -8.22 -6.36 -5.75
N THR A 58 -7.64 -6.03 -4.61
CA THR A 58 -7.74 -4.67 -4.06
C THR A 58 -7.08 -3.67 -5.00
N LYS A 59 -5.88 -3.99 -5.48
CA LYS A 59 -5.17 -3.15 -6.43
C LYS A 59 -6.01 -2.92 -7.69
N LYS A 60 -6.54 -4.01 -8.26
CA LYS A 60 -7.34 -3.93 -9.49
C LYS A 60 -8.58 -3.07 -9.29
N ALA A 61 -9.27 -3.23 -8.16
CA ALA A 61 -10.46 -2.44 -7.86
C ALA A 61 -10.11 -0.94 -7.79
N LEU A 62 -8.98 -0.60 -7.18
CA LEU A 62 -8.56 0.79 -7.08
C LEU A 62 -8.09 1.33 -8.43
N ASP A 63 -7.40 0.52 -9.22
CA ASP A 63 -7.01 0.92 -10.58
C ASP A 63 -8.25 1.25 -11.40
N ASN A 64 -9.28 0.43 -11.28
CA ASN A 64 -10.54 0.65 -12.01
C ASN A 64 -11.25 1.93 -11.59
N LYS A 65 -11.00 2.41 -10.39
CA LYS A 65 -11.58 3.65 -9.89
C LYS A 65 -10.74 4.89 -10.23
N GLY A 66 -9.62 4.68 -10.92
CA GLY A 66 -8.77 5.77 -11.37
C GLY A 66 -7.64 6.14 -10.42
N PHE A 67 -7.43 5.38 -9.36
CA PHE A 67 -6.30 5.62 -8.48
C PHE A 67 -5.00 5.12 -9.10
N ILE A 68 -3.91 5.81 -8.79
CA ILE A 68 -2.57 5.34 -9.15
C ILE A 68 -2.16 4.38 -8.04
N THR A 69 -1.86 3.13 -8.39
CA THR A 69 -1.55 2.11 -7.38
C THR A 69 -0.17 1.51 -7.60
N GLU A 70 0.37 1.01 -6.51
CA GLU A 70 1.67 0.33 -6.50
C GLU A 70 1.54 -0.93 -5.66
N PHE A 71 2.18 -2.01 -6.10
CA PHE A 71 2.11 -3.31 -5.43
C PHE A 71 3.50 -3.65 -4.90
N GLU A 72 3.57 -4.08 -3.64
CA GLU A 72 4.85 -4.41 -3.02
C GLU A 72 4.81 -5.80 -2.41
N GLU A 73 5.86 -6.58 -2.66
CA GLU A 73 6.09 -7.85 -1.98
C GLU A 73 7.22 -7.66 -0.98
N LEU A 74 6.95 -7.97 0.27
CA LEU A 74 7.96 -7.88 1.32
C LEU A 74 8.11 -9.24 1.98
N ASN A 75 9.31 -9.79 1.92
CA ASN A 75 9.62 -11.04 2.59
C ASN A 75 9.96 -10.73 4.05
N LEU A 76 9.03 -11.02 4.95
CA LEU A 76 9.17 -10.68 6.36
C LEU A 76 10.29 -11.47 7.04
N ASN A 77 10.49 -12.70 6.61
CA ASN A 77 11.57 -13.50 7.18
C ASN A 77 12.92 -12.90 6.85
N GLN A 78 13.07 -12.45 5.60
CA GLN A 78 14.30 -11.82 5.16
C GLN A 78 14.52 -10.49 5.86
N SER A 79 13.47 -9.69 6.03
CA SER A 79 13.61 -8.40 6.68
C SER A 79 13.85 -8.53 8.19
N LEU A 80 13.51 -9.68 8.78
CA LEU A 80 13.77 -9.95 10.18
C LEU A 80 15.09 -10.68 10.41
N HIS A 81 15.81 -11.00 9.35
CA HIS A 81 17.09 -11.68 9.47
C HIS A 81 18.12 -10.78 10.16
N ILE A 82 18.77 -11.33 11.15
CA ILE A 82 19.80 -10.62 11.89
C ILE A 82 21.14 -11.24 11.54
N PRO A 83 22.02 -10.53 10.85
CA PRO A 83 23.34 -11.07 10.54
C PRO A 83 24.17 -11.26 11.81
N GLU A 84 24.95 -12.28 11.80
CA GLU A 84 25.79 -12.61 12.94
C GLU A 84 27.15 -12.05 12.85
#